data_6ab280d1862c7bea8022d204be5db46a
#
_entry.id   6ab280d1862c7bea8022d204be5db46a
#
_cell.length_a   1.000
_cell.length_b   1.000
_cell.length_c   1.000
_cell.angle_alpha   90.00
_cell.angle_beta   90.00
_cell.angle_gamma   90.00
#
_symmetry.space_group_name_H-M   'P 1'
#
loop_
_entity.id
_entity.type
_entity.pdbx_description
1 polymer ?
#
loop_
_entity_poly.entity_id
_entity_poly.type
_entity_poly.pdbx_seq_one_letter_code
_entity_poly.pdbx_strand_id
1 'polypeptide(L)' 'MKAKELRDLSREELKQKEKDQRQEIFNLRLQKATGQLSNTAVIVRTKRDLARIKTILRETETA' A
#
# COMPACT_ATOMS: atom_id res chain seq x y z
N MET A 1 -3.07 -7.20 3.61
CA MET A 1 -1.76 -7.61 4.14
C MET A 1 -1.77 -7.56 5.66
N LYS A 2 -1.20 -8.56 6.30
CA LYS A 2 -1.09 -8.59 7.75
C LYS A 2 0.24 -7.97 8.17
N ALA A 3 0.23 -7.24 9.28
CA ALA A 3 1.44 -6.58 9.80
C ALA A 3 2.58 -7.59 10.05
N LYS A 4 2.24 -8.79 10.54
CA LYS A 4 3.22 -9.84 10.79
C LYS A 4 3.97 -10.23 9.50
N GLU A 5 3.24 -10.39 8.40
CA GLU A 5 3.84 -10.74 7.11
C GLU A 5 4.78 -9.63 6.63
N LEU A 6 4.38 -8.38 6.82
CA LEU A 6 5.19 -7.23 6.43
C LEU A 6 6.47 -7.13 7.25
N ARG A 7 6.41 -7.49 8.54
CA ARG A 7 7.59 -7.45 9.40
C ARG A 7 8.63 -8.49 9.05
N ASP A 8 8.22 -9.57 8.36
CA ASP A 8 9.14 -10.61 7.90
C ASP A 8 9.89 -10.22 6.62
N LEU A 9 9.50 -9.12 5.99
CA LEU A 9 10.14 -8.65 4.77
C LEU A 9 11.36 -7.77 5.08
N SER A 10 12.35 -7.79 4.16
CA SER A 10 13.47 -6.87 4.25
C SER A 10 13.03 -5.44 3.99
N ARG A 11 13.85 -4.48 4.39
CA ARG A 11 13.57 -3.06 4.16
C ARG A 11 13.41 -2.75 2.68
N GLU A 12 14.24 -3.36 1.84
CA GLU A 12 14.19 -3.17 0.39
C GLU A 12 12.88 -3.71 -0.20
N GLU A 13 12.45 -4.88 0.28
CA GLU A 13 11.18 -5.46 -0.14
C GLU A 13 10.00 -4.60 0.29
N LEU A 14 10.06 -4.03 1.49
CA LEU A 14 9.03 -3.12 1.98
C LEU A 14 8.95 -1.84 1.14
N LYS A 15 10.10 -1.29 0.76
CA LYS A 15 10.14 -0.11 -0.12
C LYS A 15 9.54 -0.40 -1.48
N GLN A 16 9.80 -1.58 -2.02
CA GLN A 16 9.22 -1.98 -3.29
C GLN A 16 7.70 -2.13 -3.18
N LYS A 17 7.22 -2.74 -2.10
CA LYS A 17 5.78 -2.85 -1.85
C LYS A 17 5.11 -1.49 -1.69
N GLU A 18 5.76 -0.55 -1.03
CA GLU A 18 5.26 0.82 -0.91
C GLU A 18 5.08 1.46 -2.29
N LYS A 19 6.07 1.30 -3.14
CA LYS A 19 6.06 1.84 -4.49
C LYS A 19 4.92 1.22 -5.31
N ASP A 20 4.78 -0.10 -5.23
CA ASP A 20 3.74 -0.84 -5.94
C ASP A 20 2.34 -0.40 -5.48
N GLN A 21 2.15 -0.23 -4.18
CA GLN A 21 0.86 0.19 -3.62
C GLN A 21 0.51 1.62 -4.03
N ARG A 22 1.47 2.51 -4.08
CA ARG A 22 1.25 3.88 -4.56
C ARG A 22 0.82 3.89 -6.02
N GLN A 23 1.45 3.06 -6.83
CA GLN A 23 1.10 2.93 -8.25
C GLN A 23 -0.32 2.38 -8.40
N GLU A 24 -0.67 1.39 -7.60
CA GLU A 24 -2.01 0.81 -7.63
C GLU A 24 -3.09 1.83 -7.23
N ILE A 25 -2.84 2.62 -6.20
CA ILE A 25 -3.78 3.68 -5.78
C ILE A 25 -3.98 4.68 -6.92
N PHE A 26 -2.92 5.07 -7.58
CA PHE A 26 -2.98 5.98 -8.72
C PHE A 26 -3.85 5.40 -9.84
N ASN A 27 -3.62 4.14 -10.19
CA ASN A 27 -4.40 3.47 -11.23
C ASN A 27 -5.87 3.35 -10.86
N LEU A 28 -6.16 3.02 -9.59
CA LEU A 28 -7.54 2.92 -9.10
C LEU A 28 -8.26 4.26 -9.15
N ARG A 29 -7.56 5.35 -8.82
CA ARG A 29 -8.12 6.69 -8.91
C ARG A 29 -8.44 7.09 -10.34
N LEU A 30 -7.59 6.69 -11.29
CA LEU A 30 -7.85 6.91 -12.71
C LEU A 30 -9.09 6.14 -13.16
N GLN A 31 -9.20 4.88 -12.76
CA GLN A 31 -10.37 4.05 -13.09
C GLN A 31 -11.64 4.66 -12.53
N LYS A 32 -11.60 5.20 -11.31
CA LYS A 32 -12.74 5.88 -10.71
C LYS A 32 -13.12 7.13 -11.50
N ALA A 33 -12.12 7.91 -11.89
CA ALA A 33 -12.35 9.16 -12.63
C ALA A 33 -12.96 8.90 -14.00
N THR A 34 -12.64 7.79 -14.64
CA THR A 34 -13.16 7.42 -15.95
C THR A 34 -14.45 6.58 -15.87
N GLY A 35 -14.97 6.34 -14.66
CA GLY A 35 -16.19 5.58 -14.46
C GLY A 35 -16.04 4.08 -14.58
N GLN A 36 -14.80 3.56 -14.68
CA GLN A 36 -14.53 2.13 -14.81
C GLN A 36 -14.57 1.39 -13.48
N LEU A 37 -14.40 2.09 -12.37
CA LEU A 37 -14.39 1.50 -11.04
C LEU A 37 -15.75 1.67 -10.38
N SER A 38 -16.47 0.58 -10.19
CA SER A 38 -17.79 0.59 -9.56
C SER A 38 -17.75 0.51 -8.03
N ASN A 39 -16.66 -0.03 -7.46
CA ASN A 39 -16.52 -0.21 -6.02
C ASN A 39 -15.27 0.50 -5.49
N THR A 40 -15.49 1.56 -4.70
CA THR A 40 -14.42 2.36 -4.14
C THR A 40 -13.78 1.76 -2.88
N ALA A 41 -14.34 0.68 -2.33
CA ALA A 41 -13.80 0.02 -1.14
C ALA A 41 -12.37 -0.50 -1.39
N VAL A 42 -12.04 -0.85 -2.64
CA VAL A 42 -10.70 -1.28 -3.03
C VAL A 42 -9.67 -0.17 -2.76
N ILE A 43 -10.04 1.08 -3.05
CA ILE A 43 -9.16 2.23 -2.81
C ILE A 43 -8.85 2.36 -1.31
N VAL A 44 -9.87 2.23 -0.47
CA VAL A 44 -9.72 2.33 0.98
C VAL A 44 -8.80 1.22 1.51
N ARG A 45 -9.00 -0.01 1.04
CA ARG A 45 -8.15 -1.14 1.44
C ARG A 45 -6.69 -0.93 1.03
N THR A 46 -6.48 -0.49 -0.19
CA THR A 46 -5.13 -0.27 -0.70
C THR A 46 -4.43 0.85 0.07
N LYS A 47 -5.16 1.90 0.43
CA LYS A 47 -4.62 2.96 1.28
C LYS A 47 -4.22 2.45 2.67
N ARG A 48 -5.03 1.57 3.27
CA ARG A 48 -4.71 0.96 4.56
C ARG A 48 -3.44 0.12 4.48
N ASP A 49 -3.31 -0.67 3.42
CA ASP A 49 -2.12 -1.49 3.19
C ASP A 49 -0.88 -0.60 3.06
N LEU A 50 -0.99 0.48 2.31
CA LEU A 50 0.10 1.44 2.17
C LEU A 50 0.47 2.06 3.52
N ALA A 51 -0.51 2.43 4.34
CA ALA A 51 -0.28 3.00 5.66
C ALA A 51 0.46 2.02 6.57
N ARG A 52 0.10 0.73 6.52
CA ARG A 52 0.78 -0.31 7.29
C ARG A 52 2.23 -0.46 6.85
N ILE A 53 2.48 -0.48 5.55
CA ILE A 53 3.84 -0.58 5.01
C ILE A 53 4.67 0.60 5.48
N LYS A 54 4.14 1.80 5.41
CA LYS A 54 4.83 3.01 5.88
C LYS A 54 5.16 2.94 7.37
N THR A 55 4.21 2.47 8.17
CA THR A 55 4.40 2.34 9.62
C THR A 55 5.54 1.38 9.93
N ILE A 56 5.58 0.23 9.25
CA ILE A 56 6.62 -0.79 9.48
C ILE A 56 7.98 -0.29 8.99
N LEU A 57 8.02 0.42 7.87
CA LEU A 57 9.26 1.04 7.40
C LEU A 57 9.79 2.05 8.42
N ARG A 58 8.90 2.83 9.02
CA ARG A 58 9.29 3.78 10.08
C ARG A 58 9.83 3.05 11.30
N GLU A 59 9.24 1.93 11.69
CA GLU A 59 9.73 1.11 12.80
C GLU A 59 11.16 0.65 12.54
N THR A 60 11.46 0.23 11.32
CA THR A 60 12.80 -0.25 10.97
C THR A 60 13.83 0.88 10.93
N GLU A 61 13.40 2.11 10.64
CA GLU A 61 14.28 3.27 10.61
C GLU A 61 14.65 3.78 12.01
N THR A 62 13.74 3.59 12.99
CA THR A 62 13.93 4.08 14.35
C THR A 62 14.50 3.04 15.31
N ALA A 63 14.60 1.80 14.86
CA ALA A 63 15.09 0.68 15.70
C ALA A 63 16.62 0.68 15.87
#